data_e3b94ea27c08bac8ebe97e5f79700b98
#
_entry.id   e3b94ea27c08bac8ebe97e5f79700b98
#
_cell.length_a   1.000
_cell.length_b   1.000
_cell.length_c   1.000
_cell.angle_alpha   90.00
_cell.angle_beta   90.00
_cell.angle_gamma   90.00
#
_symmetry.space_group_name_H-M   'P 1'
#
loop_
_entity.id
_entity.type
_entity.pdbx_description
1 polymer ?
#
loop_
_entity_poly.entity_id
_entity_poly.type
_entity_poly.pdbx_seq_one_letter_code
_entity_poly.pdbx_strand_id
1 'polypeptide(L)'
;MSPRGTHETQDRRGAPMTATDVTGARTPEAADVITGARERIDSLDDRIIGLIQERMAVSAVIQEARIASGGRRVNLSREMDVLGHYRDALGKPGTALAMTLLELCRGRI
;
A
#
# COMPACT_ATOMS: atom_id res chain seq x y z
N MET A 1 -10.40 -3.27 -12.61
CA MET A 1 -10.42 -4.20 -12.83
C MET A 1 -10.30 -4.90 -12.92
N SER A 2 -10.06 -4.58 -12.88
CA SER A 2 -10.07 -5.54 -12.99
C SER A 2 -9.67 -6.01 -12.98
N PRO A 3 -9.55 -5.85 -13.09
CA PRO A 3 -9.33 -6.59 -13.14
C PRO A 3 -8.89 -6.86 -13.20
N ARG A 4 -9.08 -6.57 -13.28
CA ARG A 4 -8.76 -7.10 -13.66
C ARG A 4 -8.91 -7.57 -14.07
N GLY A 5 -9.12 -7.29 -13.90
CA GLY A 5 -9.42 -8.08 -14.36
C GLY A 5 -9.41 -8.37 -14.89
N THR A 6 -9.67 -8.30 -15.37
CA THR A 6 -9.72 -8.94 -16.14
C THR A 6 -9.50 -9.01 -16.79
N HIS A 7 -9.79 -8.82 -16.94
CA HIS A 7 -9.53 -9.00 -18.02
C HIS A 7 -9.45 -9.59 -18.64
N GLU A 8 -10.24 -9.07 -18.26
CA GLU A 8 -10.07 -10.11 -19.12
C GLU A 8 -9.55 -9.74 -20.40
N THR A 9 -8.43 -9.95 -20.57
CA THR A 9 -7.80 -9.65 -21.77
C THR A 9 -7.81 -10.80 -22.62
N GLN A 10 -8.21 -10.68 -23.87
CA GLN A 10 -8.18 -11.77 -24.67
C GLN A 10 -7.42 -11.57 -25.87
N ASP A 11 -6.75 -12.56 -26.30
CA ASP A 11 -6.02 -12.53 -27.51
C ASP A 11 -7.01 -12.38 -28.63
N ARG A 12 -6.70 -11.54 -29.52
CA ARG A 12 -7.53 -11.29 -30.59
C ARG A 12 -7.60 -12.38 -31.54
N ARG A 13 -6.72 -13.31 -31.51
CA ARG A 13 -6.74 -14.42 -32.39
C ARG A 13 -7.64 -15.49 -31.88
N GLY A 14 -8.32 -15.23 -30.82
CA GLY A 14 -9.29 -16.14 -30.32
C GLY A 14 -8.85 -17.06 -29.24
N ALA A 15 -7.58 -17.18 -29.00
CA ALA A 15 -7.09 -18.05 -27.93
C ALA A 15 -7.07 -17.27 -26.64
N PRO A 16 -7.77 -17.71 -25.58
CA PRO A 16 -7.70 -17.02 -24.31
C PRO A 16 -6.35 -17.23 -23.67
N MET A 17 -5.93 -16.29 -22.83
CA MET A 17 -4.70 -16.45 -22.12
C MET A 17 -4.85 -17.53 -21.08
N THR A 18 -3.84 -18.37 -20.94
CA THR A 18 -3.85 -19.41 -19.91
C THR A 18 -3.32 -18.83 -18.60
N ALA A 19 -3.53 -19.57 -17.52
CA ALA A 19 -2.99 -19.17 -16.22
C ALA A 19 -1.49 -19.06 -16.25
N THR A 20 -0.79 -19.92 -17.01
CA THR A 20 0.66 -19.84 -17.11
C THR A 20 1.10 -18.59 -17.86
N ASP A 21 0.35 -18.15 -18.87
CA ASP A 21 0.67 -16.92 -19.58
C ASP A 21 0.49 -15.70 -18.67
N VAL A 22 -0.60 -15.67 -17.92
CA VAL A 22 -0.91 -14.54 -17.04
C VAL A 22 0.08 -14.43 -15.88
N THR A 23 0.45 -15.57 -15.32
CA THR A 23 1.34 -15.59 -14.15
C THR A 23 2.81 -15.60 -14.52
N GLY A 24 3.13 -15.97 -15.76
CA GLY A 24 4.50 -16.16 -16.17
C GLY A 24 5.10 -17.49 -15.71
N ALA A 25 4.30 -18.34 -15.09
CA ALA A 25 4.78 -19.63 -14.63
C ALA A 25 4.91 -20.59 -15.78
N ARG A 26 5.75 -21.59 -15.61
CA ARG A 26 5.99 -22.59 -16.66
C ARG A 26 5.19 -23.86 -16.50
N THR A 27 4.53 -24.05 -15.35
CA THR A 27 3.70 -25.22 -15.12
C THR A 27 2.37 -24.76 -14.56
N PRO A 28 1.30 -25.57 -14.76
CA PRO A 28 0.00 -25.25 -14.17
C PRO A 28 0.05 -25.20 -12.64
N GLU A 29 0.86 -26.06 -12.03
CA GLU A 29 0.97 -26.10 -10.57
C GLU A 29 1.57 -24.79 -10.05
N ALA A 30 2.62 -24.30 -10.70
CA ALA A 30 3.20 -23.03 -10.30
C ALA A 30 2.24 -21.87 -10.55
N ALA A 31 1.48 -21.94 -11.65
CA ALA A 31 0.48 -20.91 -11.94
C ALA A 31 -0.57 -20.83 -10.85
N ASP A 32 -1.03 -22.00 -10.35
CA ASP A 32 -2.01 -22.04 -9.27
C ASP A 32 -1.47 -21.43 -7.99
N VAL A 33 -0.22 -21.71 -7.66
CA VAL A 33 0.42 -21.14 -6.48
C VAL A 33 0.48 -19.61 -6.62
N ILE A 34 0.88 -19.12 -7.79
CA ILE A 34 1.01 -17.69 -8.01
C ILE A 34 -0.35 -17.00 -7.94
N THR A 35 -1.37 -17.60 -8.55
CA THR A 35 -2.72 -17.03 -8.53
C THR A 35 -3.23 -16.93 -7.08
N GLY A 36 -3.06 -17.99 -6.30
CA GLY A 36 -3.49 -17.98 -4.91
C GLY A 36 -2.71 -16.96 -4.08
N ALA A 37 -1.41 -16.87 -4.33
CA ALA A 37 -0.58 -15.90 -3.63
C ALA A 37 -0.96 -14.46 -3.98
N ARG A 38 -1.28 -14.21 -5.24
CA ARG A 38 -1.71 -12.86 -5.66
C ARG A 38 -3.04 -12.46 -5.03
N GLU A 39 -3.97 -13.41 -4.90
CA GLU A 39 -5.22 -13.14 -4.21
C GLU A 39 -4.95 -12.75 -2.76
N ARG A 40 -4.00 -13.42 -2.15
CA ARG A 40 -3.62 -13.11 -0.78
C ARG A 40 -2.96 -11.74 -0.68
N ILE A 41 -2.12 -11.38 -1.65
CA ILE A 41 -1.51 -10.05 -1.70
C ILE A 41 -2.59 -8.98 -1.87
N ASP A 42 -3.57 -9.21 -2.73
CA ASP A 42 -4.65 -8.25 -2.93
C ASP A 42 -5.40 -8.00 -1.63
N SER A 43 -5.66 -9.05 -0.87
CA SER A 43 -6.31 -8.90 0.43
C SER A 43 -5.44 -8.12 1.41
N LEU A 44 -4.13 -8.38 1.38
CA LEU A 44 -3.20 -7.64 2.23
C LEU A 44 -3.13 -6.17 1.82
N ASP A 45 -3.15 -5.90 0.52
CA ASP A 45 -3.16 -4.52 0.05
C ASP A 45 -4.39 -3.77 0.53
N ASP A 46 -5.56 -4.41 0.49
CA ASP A 46 -6.78 -3.80 1.02
C ASP A 46 -6.60 -3.44 2.49
N ARG A 47 -5.97 -4.32 3.26
CA ARG A 47 -5.71 -4.06 4.67
C ARG A 47 -4.69 -2.96 4.86
N ILE A 48 -3.65 -2.93 4.04
CA ILE A 48 -2.65 -1.88 4.10
C ILE A 48 -3.30 -0.53 3.82
N ILE A 49 -4.11 -0.45 2.77
CA ILE A 49 -4.81 0.78 2.44
C ILE A 49 -5.73 1.22 3.59
N GLY A 50 -6.47 0.27 4.16
CA GLY A 50 -7.34 0.58 5.28
C GLY A 50 -6.59 1.08 6.49
N LEU A 51 -5.42 0.50 6.77
CA LEU A 51 -4.60 0.93 7.90
C LEU A 51 -4.01 2.32 7.64
N ILE A 52 -3.64 2.61 6.41
CA ILE A 52 -3.16 3.94 6.05
C ILE A 52 -4.27 4.97 6.26
N GLN A 53 -5.49 4.65 5.83
CA GLN A 53 -6.62 5.53 6.01
C GLN A 53 -6.92 5.76 7.48
N GLU A 54 -6.82 4.72 8.28
CA GLU A 54 -7.01 4.83 9.72
C GLU A 54 -5.94 5.70 10.35
N ARG A 55 -4.69 5.53 9.93
CA ARG A 55 -3.59 6.35 10.40
C ARG A 55 -3.81 7.82 10.07
N MET A 56 -4.31 8.10 8.87
CA MET A 56 -4.62 9.47 8.46
C MET A 56 -5.72 10.06 9.36
N ALA A 57 -6.74 9.28 9.67
CA ALA A 57 -7.83 9.75 10.50
C ALA A 57 -7.36 10.05 11.93
N VAL A 58 -6.52 9.18 12.49
CA VAL A 58 -5.98 9.39 13.83
C VAL A 58 -5.06 10.61 13.84
N SER A 59 -4.27 10.76 12.78
CA SER A 59 -3.38 11.92 12.66
C SER A 59 -4.17 13.22 12.61
N ALA A 60 -5.32 13.21 11.95
CA ALA A 60 -6.18 14.38 11.89
C ALA A 60 -6.66 14.81 13.28
N VAL A 61 -6.98 13.83 14.14
CA VAL A 61 -7.37 14.13 15.51
C VAL A 61 -6.24 14.84 16.26
N ILE A 62 -5.00 14.35 16.08
CA ILE A 62 -3.84 14.96 16.73
C ILE A 62 -3.65 16.39 16.23
N GLN A 63 -3.77 16.59 14.92
CA GLN A 63 -3.63 17.93 14.32
C GLN A 63 -4.67 18.90 14.87
N GLU A 64 -5.91 18.45 14.97
CA GLU A 64 -6.96 19.30 15.51
C GLU A 64 -6.67 19.71 16.95
N ALA A 65 -6.20 18.77 17.76
CA ALA A 65 -5.86 19.07 19.15
C ALA A 65 -4.72 20.06 19.24
N ARG A 66 -3.71 19.92 18.39
CA ARG A 66 -2.60 20.87 18.37
C ARG A 66 -3.05 22.26 17.98
N ILE A 67 -3.82 22.34 16.90
CA ILE A 67 -4.28 23.63 16.39
C ILE A 67 -5.20 24.31 17.39
N ALA A 68 -6.12 23.54 17.99
CA ALA A 68 -7.06 24.07 18.97
C ALA A 68 -6.33 24.60 20.21
N SER A 69 -5.17 24.03 20.54
CA SER A 69 -4.40 24.48 21.70
C SER A 69 -3.38 25.58 21.35
N GLY A 70 -3.34 26.00 20.09
CA GLY A 70 -2.38 27.01 19.65
C GLY A 70 -1.02 26.44 19.29
N GLY A 71 -0.91 25.12 19.19
CA GLY A 71 0.35 24.46 18.92
C GLY A 71 0.69 24.37 17.46
N ARG A 72 1.82 23.76 17.18
CA ARG A 72 2.32 23.62 15.83
C ARG A 72 1.70 22.42 15.12
N ARG A 73 1.62 22.54 13.79
CA ARG A 73 1.10 21.47 12.97
C ARG A 73 2.05 20.28 12.86
N VAL A 74 3.34 20.53 12.92
CA VAL A 74 4.36 19.50 12.69
C VAL A 74 5.25 19.36 13.91
N ASN A 75 5.53 18.12 14.28
CA ASN A 75 6.51 17.81 15.32
C ASN A 75 7.65 17.07 14.65
N LEU A 76 8.74 17.79 14.38
CA LEU A 76 9.86 17.24 13.64
C LEU A 76 10.55 16.09 14.37
N SER A 77 10.65 16.19 15.69
CA SER A 77 11.26 15.12 16.46
C SER A 77 10.49 13.82 16.31
N ARG A 78 9.16 13.91 16.37
CA ARG A 78 8.32 12.75 16.19
C ARG A 78 8.44 12.18 14.78
N GLU A 79 8.53 13.05 13.75
CA GLU A 79 8.68 12.57 12.39
C GLU A 79 9.99 11.83 12.20
N MET A 80 11.07 12.30 12.81
CA MET A 80 12.34 11.59 12.74
C MET A 80 12.25 10.22 13.39
N ASP A 81 11.53 10.10 14.49
CA ASP A 81 11.31 8.81 15.14
C ASP A 81 10.57 7.85 14.21
N VAL A 82 9.55 8.34 13.52
CA VAL A 82 8.79 7.51 12.60
C VAL A 82 9.66 7.03 11.45
N LEU A 83 10.47 7.92 10.88
CA LEU A 83 11.38 7.53 9.79
C LEU A 83 12.34 6.44 10.25
N GLY A 84 12.90 6.59 11.44
CA GLY A 84 13.80 5.59 11.99
C GLY A 84 13.12 4.25 12.23
N HIS A 85 11.90 4.29 12.72
CA HIS A 85 11.13 3.08 12.98
C HIS A 85 10.92 2.26 11.70
N TYR A 86 10.51 2.94 10.64
CA TYR A 86 10.29 2.26 9.36
C TYR A 86 11.59 1.80 8.74
N ARG A 87 12.64 2.59 8.87
CA ARG A 87 13.95 2.22 8.35
C ARG A 87 14.48 0.97 9.05
N ASP A 88 14.34 0.91 10.37
CA ASP A 88 14.80 -0.25 11.12
C ASP A 88 14.07 -1.52 10.73
N ALA A 89 12.77 -1.41 10.43
CA ALA A 89 11.97 -2.56 10.08
C ALA A 89 12.13 -2.98 8.63
N LEU A 90 12.25 -2.04 7.71
CA LEU A 90 12.16 -2.31 6.27
C LEU A 90 13.40 -1.91 5.49
N GLY A 91 14.40 -1.34 6.16
CA GLY A 91 15.59 -0.87 5.49
C GLY A 91 15.38 0.48 4.81
N LYS A 92 16.28 0.81 3.91
CA LYS A 92 16.26 2.10 3.24
C LYS A 92 14.93 2.43 2.56
N PRO A 93 14.29 1.49 1.84
CA PRO A 93 12.98 1.80 1.25
C PRO A 93 11.91 2.14 2.28
N GLY A 94 12.07 1.68 3.53
CA GLY A 94 11.15 2.01 4.60
C GLY A 94 11.14 3.49 4.91
N THR A 95 12.28 4.15 4.81
CA THR A 95 12.35 5.59 5.02
C THR A 95 11.49 6.33 3.99
N ALA A 96 11.61 5.94 2.72
CA ALA A 96 10.83 6.57 1.66
C ALA A 96 9.33 6.33 1.87
N LEU A 97 8.96 5.11 2.29
CA LEU A 97 7.58 4.80 2.58
C LEU A 97 7.06 5.66 3.73
N ALA A 98 7.86 5.79 4.79
CA ALA A 98 7.45 6.59 5.93
C ALA A 98 7.27 8.06 5.55
N MET A 99 8.12 8.60 4.69
CA MET A 99 7.97 9.97 4.23
C MET A 99 6.64 10.17 3.51
N THR A 100 6.25 9.20 2.69
CA THR A 100 4.97 9.26 2.00
C THR A 100 3.81 9.20 2.99
N LEU A 101 3.91 8.32 3.98
CA LEU A 101 2.87 8.21 5.01
C LEU A 101 2.73 9.49 5.81
N LEU A 102 3.86 10.09 6.17
CA LEU A 102 3.84 11.36 6.91
C LEU A 102 3.18 12.45 6.07
N GLU A 103 3.49 12.48 4.78
CA GLU A 103 2.90 13.44 3.87
C GLU A 103 1.39 13.27 3.78
N LEU A 104 0.93 12.03 3.61
CA LEU A 104 -0.49 11.73 3.57
C LEU A 104 -1.20 12.14 4.86
N CYS A 105 -0.52 11.96 5.99
CA CYS A 105 -1.11 12.23 7.29
C CYS A 105 -1.10 13.70 7.69
N ARG A 106 -0.29 14.53 7.02
CA ARG A 106 -0.32 15.97 7.29
C ARG A 106 -1.61 16.60 6.80
N GLY A 107 -2.21 16.03 5.78
CA GLY A 107 -3.42 16.56 5.21
C GLY A 107 -3.14 17.80 4.39
N ARG A 108 -4.21 18.48 4.04
CA ARG A 108 -4.09 19.68 3.27
C ARG A 108 -3.82 20.82 4.14
N ILE A 109 -3.07 21.73 3.65
CA ILE A 109 -2.72 22.92 4.39
C ILE A 109 -3.51 24.09 3.89
#